data_0237c4734ae76d14c5b5f9534dd39707
#
_entry.id   0237c4734ae76d14c5b5f9534dd39707
#
_cell.length_a   1.000
_cell.length_b   1.000
_cell.length_c   1.000
_cell.angle_alpha   90.00
_cell.angle_beta   90.00
_cell.angle_gamma   90.00
#
_symmetry.space_group_name_H-M   'P 1'
#
loop_
_entity.id
_entity.type
_entity.pdbx_description
1 polymer ?
#
loop_
_entity_poly.entity_id
_entity_poly.type
_entity_poly.pdbx_seq_one_letter_code
_entity_poly.pdbx_strand_id
1 'polypeptide(L)'
;MTPDLTRREILKGATAAAALFTLPTSILAQTEGPLTMATISTRDGTEIFYKDWGPKDAQPVVFHHGWPLSGDDWDNQMLFFLGEGYRVIAHDRRGHGRSQQVSDGHDMDHYAADVADLARALDLRDAIHIGHSTGGGEVARYVANAEPGRVAKAALLGAVPPIMVASETNPDGVPLEVFDGFRAALAANRAQFFLDVPSGPFYGFNREGAEVSEGLIRNWWRQGMSGGAKAHYDGIRAFSETDFTEDLKAITQPVLVLHGEDDQVVPIDNSAHKAIKLLRNGTLKTYPGLSHGFFATHPDLINADLLAFARS
;
A
#
# COMPACT_ATOMS: atom_id res chain seq x y z
N MET A 1 40.46 12.90 -20.82
CA MET A 1 40.46 14.24 -20.20
C MET A 1 39.21 14.95 -20.75
N THR A 2 38.11 14.92 -20.03
CA THR A 2 36.90 15.66 -20.33
C THR A 2 36.95 16.98 -19.56
N PRO A 3 36.72 18.15 -20.18
CA PRO A 3 36.80 19.41 -19.47
C PRO A 3 35.56 19.62 -18.58
N ASP A 4 35.85 19.99 -17.35
CA ASP A 4 34.89 20.36 -16.30
C ASP A 4 34.29 21.73 -16.64
N LEU A 5 32.98 21.76 -17.00
CA LEU A 5 32.25 22.99 -17.27
C LEU A 5 31.78 23.59 -15.93
N THR A 6 32.33 24.74 -15.57
CA THR A 6 31.96 25.44 -14.35
C THR A 6 30.60 26.15 -14.47
N ARG A 7 29.87 26.27 -13.33
CA ARG A 7 28.56 26.92 -13.21
C ARG A 7 28.46 28.33 -13.84
N ARG A 8 29.60 28.97 -14.14
CA ARG A 8 29.67 30.33 -14.72
C ARG A 8 29.50 30.37 -16.25
N GLU A 9 29.71 29.24 -16.94
CA GLU A 9 29.63 29.17 -18.41
C GLU A 9 28.23 28.88 -18.91
N ILE A 10 27.36 28.32 -18.06
CA ILE A 10 25.94 28.03 -18.39
C ILE A 10 25.10 29.30 -18.46
N LEU A 11 25.54 30.42 -17.85
CA LEU A 11 24.80 31.68 -17.78
C LEU A 11 25.09 32.67 -18.92
N LYS A 12 25.97 32.34 -19.87
CA LYS A 12 26.35 33.27 -20.97
C LYS A 12 25.71 32.96 -22.32
N GLY A 13 24.86 31.95 -22.42
CA GLY A 13 24.23 31.48 -23.66
C GLY A 13 22.80 31.98 -23.94
N ALA A 14 22.23 32.89 -23.16
CA ALA A 14 20.85 33.33 -23.30
C ALA A 14 20.74 34.82 -23.59
N THR A 15 21.14 35.25 -24.81
CA THR A 15 20.73 36.55 -25.34
C THR A 15 20.30 36.39 -26.80
N ALA A 16 19.08 36.92 -27.05
CA ALA A 16 18.51 37.28 -28.34
C ALA A 16 17.61 36.24 -29.02
N ALA A 17 16.30 36.37 -28.78
CA ALA A 17 15.28 36.58 -29.83
C ALA A 17 13.93 36.81 -29.16
N ALA A 18 13.60 38.04 -28.81
CA ALA A 18 12.23 38.43 -28.47
C ALA A 18 11.40 38.52 -29.77
N ALA A 19 10.75 37.40 -30.13
CA ALA A 19 9.66 37.43 -31.09
C ALA A 19 8.38 37.78 -30.33
N LEU A 20 7.83 38.94 -30.53
CA LEU A 20 6.50 39.37 -30.06
C LEU A 20 5.45 38.46 -30.74
N PHE A 21 5.04 37.40 -30.11
CA PHE A 21 3.78 36.71 -30.40
C PHE A 21 2.69 37.39 -29.56
N THR A 22 1.86 38.22 -30.20
CA THR A 22 0.59 38.67 -29.65
C THR A 22 -0.35 37.47 -29.63
N LEU A 23 -0.44 36.81 -28.47
CA LEU A 23 -1.47 35.82 -28.22
C LEU A 23 -2.81 36.53 -27.99
N PRO A 24 -3.93 36.03 -28.54
CA PRO A 24 -5.24 36.60 -28.26
C PRO A 24 -5.57 36.49 -26.78
N THR A 25 -5.83 37.61 -26.15
CA THR A 25 -6.29 37.75 -24.76
C THR A 25 -7.74 37.30 -24.64
N SER A 26 -7.96 35.97 -24.62
CA SER A 26 -9.23 35.38 -24.16
C SER A 26 -9.03 33.91 -23.69
N ILE A 27 -7.99 33.68 -22.89
CA ILE A 27 -8.04 32.56 -21.95
C ILE A 27 -8.61 33.18 -20.69
N LEU A 28 -9.94 33.11 -20.52
CA LEU A 28 -10.57 33.22 -19.21
C LEU A 28 -9.84 32.26 -18.32
N ALA A 29 -9.02 32.79 -17.39
CA ALA A 29 -8.51 32.02 -16.28
C ALA A 29 -9.75 31.47 -15.57
N GLN A 30 -10.02 30.18 -15.77
CA GLN A 30 -10.80 29.46 -14.79
C GLN A 30 -10.02 29.62 -13.49
N THR A 31 -10.58 30.41 -12.58
CA THR A 31 -10.12 30.41 -11.20
C THR A 31 -10.36 29.03 -10.67
N GLU A 32 -9.37 28.14 -10.86
CA GLU A 32 -9.32 26.92 -10.08
C GLU A 32 -9.38 27.38 -8.63
N GLY A 33 -10.39 26.92 -7.91
CA GLY A 33 -10.46 27.07 -6.47
C GLY A 33 -9.17 26.52 -5.84
N PRO A 34 -8.91 26.78 -4.56
CA PRO A 34 -7.70 26.28 -3.92
C PRO A 34 -7.55 24.79 -4.24
N LEU A 35 -6.34 24.37 -4.69
CA LEU A 35 -6.00 22.97 -4.97
C LEU A 35 -6.27 22.17 -3.69
N THR A 36 -7.42 21.58 -3.59
CA THR A 36 -7.79 20.69 -2.47
C THR A 36 -7.26 19.30 -2.78
N MET A 37 -6.63 18.68 -1.79
CA MET A 37 -6.30 17.25 -1.90
C MET A 37 -7.59 16.46 -2.12
N ALA A 38 -7.52 15.44 -2.99
CA ALA A 38 -8.68 14.58 -3.21
C ALA A 38 -8.96 13.76 -1.95
N THR A 39 -10.05 14.05 -1.28
CA THR A 39 -10.53 13.33 -0.10
C THR A 39 -11.98 12.91 -0.27
N ILE A 40 -12.37 11.86 0.43
CA ILE A 40 -13.77 11.54 0.72
C ILE A 40 -14.02 11.68 2.21
N SER A 41 -15.23 12.03 2.60
CA SER A 41 -15.68 11.92 3.98
C SER A 41 -16.41 10.58 4.16
N THR A 42 -15.93 9.75 5.07
CA THR A 42 -16.57 8.46 5.41
C THR A 42 -17.84 8.67 6.21
N ARG A 43 -18.62 7.61 6.41
CA ARG A 43 -19.90 7.67 7.18
C ARG A 43 -19.75 8.14 8.63
N ASP A 44 -18.56 7.96 9.22
CA ASP A 44 -18.24 8.46 10.56
C ASP A 44 -17.59 9.86 10.54
N GLY A 45 -17.45 10.46 9.35
CA GLY A 45 -16.92 11.81 9.16
C GLY A 45 -15.40 11.89 9.03
N THR A 46 -14.69 10.76 8.95
CA THR A 46 -13.23 10.75 8.78
C THR A 46 -12.87 11.10 7.32
N GLU A 47 -11.96 12.06 7.13
CA GLU A 47 -11.46 12.42 5.81
C GLU A 47 -10.36 11.45 5.36
N ILE A 48 -10.61 10.74 4.26
CA ILE A 48 -9.68 9.78 3.65
C ILE A 48 -9.13 10.36 2.36
N PHE A 49 -7.82 10.56 2.32
CA PHE A 49 -7.09 10.95 1.11
C PHE A 49 -6.97 9.78 0.14
N TYR A 50 -7.08 10.07 -1.16
CA TYR A 50 -6.84 9.08 -2.21
C TYR A 50 -6.19 9.69 -3.46
N LYS A 51 -5.51 8.86 -4.23
CA LYS A 51 -5.08 9.08 -5.61
C LYS A 51 -6.05 8.35 -6.53
N ASP A 52 -6.39 8.92 -7.67
CA ASP A 52 -7.29 8.31 -8.66
C ASP A 52 -6.88 8.77 -10.06
N TRP A 53 -6.12 7.94 -10.76
CA TRP A 53 -5.53 8.26 -12.05
C TRP A 53 -6.04 7.31 -13.15
N GLY A 54 -6.07 7.82 -14.39
CA GLY A 54 -6.49 7.08 -15.57
C GLY A 54 -7.94 7.31 -15.97
N PRO A 55 -8.39 6.63 -17.06
CA PRO A 55 -9.74 6.78 -17.57
C PRO A 55 -10.78 6.30 -16.54
N LYS A 56 -11.84 7.08 -16.35
CA LYS A 56 -12.86 6.77 -15.32
C LYS A 56 -13.73 5.55 -15.65
N ASP A 57 -13.78 5.18 -16.92
CA ASP A 57 -14.50 4.02 -17.49
C ASP A 57 -13.61 2.76 -17.61
N ALA A 58 -12.30 2.87 -17.34
CA ALA A 58 -11.42 1.71 -17.29
C ALA A 58 -11.63 0.89 -16.01
N GLN A 59 -11.29 -0.42 -16.07
CA GLN A 59 -11.36 -1.30 -14.90
C GLN A 59 -10.49 -0.75 -13.75
N PRO A 60 -11.06 -0.58 -12.54
CA PRO A 60 -10.32 -0.06 -11.41
C PRO A 60 -9.38 -1.09 -10.80
N VAL A 61 -8.16 -0.65 -10.47
CA VAL A 61 -7.23 -1.37 -9.58
C VAL A 61 -7.03 -0.52 -8.33
N VAL A 62 -7.35 -1.07 -7.18
CA VAL A 62 -7.29 -0.38 -5.88
C VAL A 62 -6.17 -0.98 -5.04
N PHE A 63 -5.24 -0.13 -4.61
CA PHE A 63 -4.07 -0.51 -3.86
C PHE A 63 -4.19 -0.16 -2.38
N HIS A 64 -3.86 -1.12 -1.51
CA HIS A 64 -3.98 -1.03 -0.06
C HIS A 64 -2.61 -1.20 0.58
N HIS A 65 -2.10 -0.14 1.18
CA HIS A 65 -0.73 -0.10 1.73
C HIS A 65 -0.56 -0.90 3.02
N GLY A 66 0.68 -1.33 3.28
CA GLY A 66 1.10 -1.93 4.54
C GLY A 66 1.19 -0.91 5.69
N TRP A 67 1.32 -1.40 6.92
CA TRP A 67 1.64 -0.58 8.08
C TRP A 67 3.15 -0.26 8.10
N PRO A 68 3.55 0.95 8.48
CA PRO A 68 2.81 2.20 8.78
C PRO A 68 2.80 3.18 7.59
N LEU A 69 2.72 2.66 6.38
CA LEU A 69 2.96 3.37 5.12
C LEU A 69 1.75 4.22 4.67
N SER A 70 1.72 4.55 3.41
CA SER A 70 0.67 5.34 2.74
C SER A 70 0.47 4.85 1.31
N GLY A 71 -0.48 5.40 0.59
CA GLY A 71 -0.68 5.09 -0.83
C GLY A 71 0.53 5.39 -1.74
N ASP A 72 1.56 6.09 -1.23
CA ASP A 72 2.80 6.35 -1.97
C ASP A 72 3.69 5.10 -2.10
N ASP A 73 3.44 4.07 -1.28
CA ASP A 73 4.15 2.79 -1.37
C ASP A 73 3.87 2.06 -2.70
N TRP A 74 2.75 2.39 -3.31
CA TRP A 74 2.27 1.79 -4.55
C TRP A 74 2.57 2.58 -5.82
N ASP A 75 3.37 3.67 -5.75
CA ASP A 75 3.60 4.56 -6.90
C ASP A 75 4.14 3.81 -8.14
N ASN A 76 5.02 2.83 -7.96
CA ASN A 76 5.55 2.02 -9.06
C ASN A 76 4.45 1.21 -9.73
N GLN A 77 3.66 0.45 -8.96
CA GLN A 77 2.57 -0.38 -9.45
C GLN A 77 1.47 0.48 -10.07
N MET A 78 1.15 1.62 -9.47
CA MET A 78 0.16 2.56 -10.02
C MET A 78 0.59 3.07 -11.40
N LEU A 79 1.83 3.51 -11.56
CA LEU A 79 2.34 3.98 -12.85
C LEU A 79 2.38 2.87 -13.89
N PHE A 80 2.75 1.64 -13.49
CA PHE A 80 2.74 0.47 -14.36
C PHE A 80 1.32 0.15 -14.85
N PHE A 81 0.35 -0.01 -13.96
CA PHE A 81 -1.04 -0.33 -14.34
C PHE A 81 -1.73 0.80 -15.09
N LEU A 82 -1.39 2.06 -14.78
CA LEU A 82 -1.82 3.22 -15.57
C LEU A 82 -1.33 3.11 -17.02
N GLY A 83 -0.06 2.72 -17.24
CA GLY A 83 0.51 2.47 -18.56
C GLY A 83 -0.16 1.32 -19.31
N GLU A 84 -0.75 0.35 -18.59
CA GLU A 84 -1.51 -0.77 -19.14
C GLU A 84 -3.00 -0.45 -19.37
N GLY A 85 -3.42 0.80 -19.13
CA GLY A 85 -4.76 1.31 -19.43
C GLY A 85 -5.80 1.12 -18.32
N TYR A 86 -5.41 0.76 -17.11
CA TYR A 86 -6.31 0.65 -15.97
C TYR A 86 -6.56 2.02 -15.31
N ARG A 87 -7.70 2.15 -14.61
CA ARG A 87 -7.90 3.20 -13.61
C ARG A 87 -7.25 2.75 -12.30
N VAL A 88 -6.34 3.53 -11.75
CA VAL A 88 -5.56 3.16 -10.57
C VAL A 88 -5.89 4.05 -9.40
N ILE A 89 -6.21 3.44 -8.26
CA ILE A 89 -6.60 4.12 -7.03
C ILE A 89 -5.70 3.63 -5.88
N ALA A 90 -5.19 4.54 -5.07
CA ALA A 90 -4.58 4.22 -3.78
C ALA A 90 -5.06 5.23 -2.75
N HIS A 91 -5.42 4.76 -1.57
CA HIS A 91 -5.81 5.63 -0.46
C HIS A 91 -4.76 5.59 0.66
N ASP A 92 -4.72 6.62 1.44
CA ASP A 92 -4.03 6.58 2.72
C ASP A 92 -5.06 6.15 3.78
N ARG A 93 -4.80 5.05 4.50
CA ARG A 93 -5.68 4.57 5.58
C ARG A 93 -5.88 5.66 6.64
N ARG A 94 -7.03 5.69 7.35
CA ARG A 94 -7.25 6.62 8.47
C ARG A 94 -6.04 6.63 9.41
N GLY A 95 -5.62 7.81 9.84
CA GLY A 95 -4.45 8.00 10.69
C GLY A 95 -3.10 7.83 10.01
N HIS A 96 -3.05 7.50 8.72
CA HIS A 96 -1.82 7.33 7.93
C HIS A 96 -1.69 8.43 6.86
N GLY A 97 -0.46 8.71 6.46
CA GLY A 97 -0.17 9.64 5.36
C GLY A 97 -0.90 10.97 5.46
N ARG A 98 -1.72 11.27 4.44
CA ARG A 98 -2.48 12.51 4.27
C ARG A 98 -3.93 12.42 4.76
N SER A 99 -4.38 11.23 5.16
CA SER A 99 -5.71 11.05 5.76
C SER A 99 -5.78 11.64 7.14
N GLN A 100 -7.00 11.98 7.58
CA GLN A 100 -7.24 12.58 8.88
C GLN A 100 -6.68 11.70 10.01
N GLN A 101 -5.97 12.33 10.92
CA GLN A 101 -5.41 11.67 12.10
C GLN A 101 -6.45 11.67 13.23
N VAL A 102 -7.29 10.65 13.23
CA VAL A 102 -8.33 10.45 14.26
C VAL A 102 -7.74 9.76 15.50
N SER A 103 -8.46 9.84 16.63
CA SER A 103 -8.02 9.28 17.92
C SER A 103 -8.32 7.77 18.06
N ASP A 104 -9.24 7.23 17.25
CA ASP A 104 -9.78 5.86 17.37
C ASP A 104 -10.16 5.27 16.01
N GLY A 105 -10.77 4.08 16.02
CA GLY A 105 -11.13 3.38 14.78
C GLY A 105 -9.93 2.79 14.04
N HIS A 106 -8.82 2.53 14.74
CA HIS A 106 -7.61 1.94 14.16
C HIS A 106 -7.67 0.41 14.23
N ASP A 107 -8.71 -0.17 13.62
CA ASP A 107 -8.95 -1.60 13.52
C ASP A 107 -9.43 -1.98 12.10
N MET A 108 -9.45 -3.28 11.81
CA MET A 108 -9.76 -3.78 10.47
C MET A 108 -11.21 -3.56 10.04
N ASP A 109 -12.14 -3.45 10.99
CA ASP A 109 -13.55 -3.19 10.66
C ASP A 109 -13.72 -1.77 10.15
N HIS A 110 -13.11 -0.79 10.81
CA HIS A 110 -13.10 0.61 10.35
C HIS A 110 -12.33 0.77 9.04
N TYR A 111 -11.17 0.12 8.90
CA TYR A 111 -10.39 0.19 7.65
C TYR A 111 -11.19 -0.35 6.45
N ALA A 112 -11.83 -1.51 6.60
CA ALA A 112 -12.68 -2.07 5.54
C ALA A 112 -13.93 -1.21 5.26
N ALA A 113 -14.50 -0.57 6.30
CA ALA A 113 -15.62 0.36 6.15
C ALA A 113 -15.23 1.63 5.37
N ASP A 114 -14.03 2.17 5.61
CA ASP A 114 -13.48 3.30 4.84
C ASP A 114 -13.31 2.95 3.36
N VAL A 115 -12.79 1.74 3.08
CA VAL A 115 -12.68 1.23 1.70
C VAL A 115 -14.06 1.11 1.05
N ALA A 116 -15.07 0.63 1.78
CA ALA A 116 -16.44 0.55 1.28
C ALA A 116 -17.01 1.94 0.95
N ASP A 117 -16.74 2.94 1.79
CA ASP A 117 -17.16 4.32 1.55
C ASP A 117 -16.41 4.94 0.35
N LEU A 118 -15.11 4.68 0.21
CA LEU A 118 -14.33 5.08 -0.96
C LEU A 118 -14.88 4.45 -2.25
N ALA A 119 -15.16 3.15 -2.22
CA ALA A 119 -15.70 2.43 -3.38
C ALA A 119 -17.06 2.95 -3.81
N ARG A 120 -17.91 3.36 -2.85
CA ARG A 120 -19.19 4.01 -3.15
C ARG A 120 -19.01 5.43 -3.69
N ALA A 121 -18.18 6.24 -3.06
CA ALA A 121 -17.95 7.63 -3.44
C ALA A 121 -17.39 7.77 -4.86
N LEU A 122 -16.53 6.82 -5.28
CA LEU A 122 -15.92 6.79 -6.61
C LEU A 122 -16.70 5.90 -7.61
N ASP A 123 -17.84 5.31 -7.18
CA ASP A 123 -18.63 4.29 -7.90
C ASP A 123 -17.76 3.20 -8.55
N LEU A 124 -16.85 2.62 -7.78
CA LEU A 124 -15.99 1.54 -8.26
C LEU A 124 -16.82 0.28 -8.49
N ARG A 125 -16.70 -0.29 -9.69
CA ARG A 125 -17.36 -1.53 -10.11
C ARG A 125 -16.31 -2.51 -10.63
N ASP A 126 -16.53 -3.79 -10.36
CA ASP A 126 -15.66 -4.88 -10.80
C ASP A 126 -14.17 -4.60 -10.56
N ALA A 127 -13.87 -3.96 -9.42
CA ALA A 127 -12.52 -3.54 -9.08
C ALA A 127 -11.61 -4.72 -8.71
N ILE A 128 -10.32 -4.60 -9.02
CA ILE A 128 -9.28 -5.51 -8.56
C ILE A 128 -8.64 -4.86 -7.32
N HIS A 129 -8.72 -5.54 -6.16
CA HIS A 129 -8.13 -5.04 -4.92
C HIS A 129 -6.79 -5.73 -4.63
N ILE A 130 -5.72 -4.95 -4.48
CA ILE A 130 -4.35 -5.44 -4.25
C ILE A 130 -3.86 -4.90 -2.91
N GLY A 131 -3.55 -5.78 -1.96
CA GLY A 131 -3.13 -5.39 -0.63
C GLY A 131 -1.82 -6.02 -0.20
N HIS A 132 -0.93 -5.20 0.38
CA HIS A 132 0.33 -5.65 0.95
C HIS A 132 0.25 -5.69 2.49
N SER A 133 0.74 -6.77 3.10
CA SER A 133 0.88 -6.86 4.56
C SER A 133 -0.45 -6.60 5.28
N THR A 134 -0.52 -5.59 6.14
CA THR A 134 -1.75 -5.07 6.77
C THR A 134 -2.84 -4.75 5.74
N GLY A 135 -2.46 -4.18 4.58
CA GLY A 135 -3.39 -3.89 3.49
C GLY A 135 -4.02 -5.16 2.89
N GLY A 136 -3.34 -6.31 2.97
CA GLY A 136 -3.92 -7.60 2.62
C GLY A 136 -5.01 -8.04 3.61
N GLY A 137 -4.88 -7.71 4.90
CA GLY A 137 -5.94 -7.91 5.89
C GLY A 137 -7.15 -7.02 5.62
N GLU A 138 -6.91 -5.75 5.31
CA GLU A 138 -7.96 -4.80 4.90
C GLU A 138 -8.71 -5.30 3.65
N VAL A 139 -7.98 -5.79 2.63
CA VAL A 139 -8.58 -6.40 1.43
C VAL A 139 -9.41 -7.62 1.79
N ALA A 140 -8.89 -8.54 2.60
CA ALA A 140 -9.63 -9.75 2.99
C ALA A 140 -10.95 -9.40 3.69
N ARG A 141 -10.92 -8.49 4.69
CA ARG A 141 -12.11 -8.03 5.41
C ARG A 141 -13.10 -7.30 4.48
N TYR A 142 -12.61 -6.41 3.61
CA TYR A 142 -13.46 -5.68 2.68
C TYR A 142 -14.12 -6.60 1.66
N VAL A 143 -13.34 -7.48 0.98
CA VAL A 143 -13.85 -8.33 -0.10
C VAL A 143 -14.87 -9.34 0.40
N ALA A 144 -14.65 -9.90 1.60
CA ALA A 144 -15.60 -10.82 2.23
C ALA A 144 -16.99 -10.20 2.47
N ASN A 145 -17.03 -8.86 2.63
CA ASN A 145 -18.26 -8.11 3.00
C ASN A 145 -18.69 -7.10 1.92
N ALA A 146 -18.05 -7.13 0.74
CA ALA A 146 -18.32 -6.16 -0.31
C ALA A 146 -19.71 -6.32 -0.91
N GLU A 147 -20.33 -5.19 -1.30
CA GLU A 147 -21.58 -5.19 -2.06
C GLU A 147 -21.38 -5.95 -3.41
N PRO A 148 -22.39 -6.66 -3.89
CA PRO A 148 -22.33 -7.34 -5.19
C PRO A 148 -21.90 -6.39 -6.33
N GLY A 149 -21.02 -6.86 -7.23
CA GLY A 149 -20.53 -6.09 -8.38
C GLY A 149 -19.47 -5.03 -8.05
N ARG A 150 -18.99 -4.97 -6.80
CA ARG A 150 -17.88 -4.06 -6.42
C ARG A 150 -16.50 -4.66 -6.69
N VAL A 151 -16.35 -5.96 -6.51
CA VAL A 151 -15.06 -6.65 -6.55
C VAL A 151 -15.05 -7.74 -7.61
N ALA A 152 -14.12 -7.67 -8.56
CA ALA A 152 -13.87 -8.73 -9.52
C ALA A 152 -12.83 -9.74 -9.00
N LYS A 153 -11.72 -9.27 -8.46
CA LYS A 153 -10.56 -10.08 -8.04
C LYS A 153 -9.86 -9.44 -6.85
N ALA A 154 -9.06 -10.25 -6.11
CA ALA A 154 -8.19 -9.74 -5.08
C ALA A 154 -6.76 -10.31 -5.20
N ALA A 155 -5.75 -9.55 -4.77
CA ALA A 155 -4.38 -10.04 -4.62
C ALA A 155 -3.83 -9.68 -3.23
N LEU A 156 -3.22 -10.64 -2.56
CA LEU A 156 -2.68 -10.55 -1.22
C LEU A 156 -1.16 -10.76 -1.27
N LEU A 157 -0.39 -9.70 -1.00
CA LEU A 157 1.07 -9.69 -1.11
C LEU A 157 1.70 -9.65 0.28
N GLY A 158 2.47 -10.67 0.68
CA GLY A 158 3.08 -10.71 2.01
C GLY A 158 2.07 -10.42 3.12
N ALA A 159 0.83 -10.88 2.96
CA ALA A 159 -0.32 -10.42 3.71
C ALA A 159 -0.46 -11.10 5.07
N VAL A 160 -1.01 -10.39 6.04
CA VAL A 160 -1.15 -10.85 7.44
C VAL A 160 -2.21 -11.95 7.67
N PRO A 161 -3.28 -12.14 6.84
CA PRO A 161 -4.23 -13.23 7.06
C PRO A 161 -3.61 -14.64 6.99
N PRO A 162 -4.17 -15.62 7.76
CA PRO A 162 -5.42 -15.54 8.51
C PRO A 162 -5.31 -14.88 9.88
N ILE A 163 -4.21 -15.02 10.61
CA ILE A 163 -3.96 -14.38 11.91
C ILE A 163 -2.47 -14.47 12.23
N MET A 164 -1.89 -13.38 12.70
CA MET A 164 -0.45 -13.32 13.00
C MET A 164 -0.11 -13.85 14.38
N VAL A 165 -0.87 -13.43 15.41
CA VAL A 165 -0.54 -13.74 16.80
C VAL A 165 -0.78 -15.22 17.14
N ALA A 166 0.08 -15.77 17.99
CA ALA A 166 -0.13 -17.08 18.59
C ALA A 166 -1.38 -17.09 19.47
N SER A 167 -2.23 -18.11 19.29
CA SER A 167 -3.47 -18.28 20.04
C SER A 167 -3.84 -19.77 20.10
N GLU A 168 -4.92 -20.14 20.78
CA GLU A 168 -5.43 -21.51 20.78
C GLU A 168 -5.76 -22.00 19.35
N THR A 169 -6.25 -21.11 18.49
CA THR A 169 -6.58 -21.42 17.08
C THR A 169 -5.39 -21.27 16.13
N ASN A 170 -4.30 -20.66 16.58
CA ASN A 170 -3.07 -20.43 15.82
C ASN A 170 -1.82 -20.68 16.69
N PRO A 171 -1.58 -21.92 17.15
CA PRO A 171 -0.52 -22.20 18.12
C PRO A 171 0.89 -21.91 17.60
N ASP A 172 1.11 -21.97 16.27
CA ASP A 172 2.38 -21.67 15.62
C ASP A 172 2.51 -20.17 15.23
N GLY A 173 1.61 -19.32 15.71
CA GLY A 173 1.63 -17.90 15.45
C GLY A 173 2.83 -17.19 16.08
N VAL A 174 3.00 -15.93 15.76
CA VAL A 174 4.06 -15.09 16.35
C VAL A 174 3.67 -14.76 17.79
N PRO A 175 4.56 -14.94 18.78
CA PRO A 175 4.26 -14.59 20.18
C PRO A 175 3.81 -13.13 20.35
N LEU A 176 2.81 -12.88 21.22
CA LEU A 176 2.27 -11.53 21.46
C LEU A 176 3.36 -10.54 21.91
N GLU A 177 4.35 -11.02 22.65
CA GLU A 177 5.47 -10.24 23.16
C GLU A 177 6.29 -9.57 22.03
N VAL A 178 6.32 -10.15 20.84
CA VAL A 178 6.98 -9.53 19.65
C VAL A 178 6.24 -8.25 19.26
N PHE A 179 4.91 -8.29 19.24
CA PHE A 179 4.08 -7.12 18.90
C PHE A 179 4.08 -6.08 20.02
N ASP A 180 4.15 -6.50 21.28
CA ASP A 180 4.36 -5.59 22.42
C ASP A 180 5.73 -4.91 22.35
N GLY A 181 6.75 -5.64 21.87
CA GLY A 181 8.07 -5.07 21.56
C GLY A 181 7.97 -3.96 20.48
N PHE A 182 7.17 -4.15 19.44
CA PHE A 182 6.94 -3.11 18.42
C PHE A 182 6.25 -1.88 19.00
N ARG A 183 5.21 -2.07 19.88
CA ARG A 183 4.55 -0.97 20.58
C ARG A 183 5.53 -0.20 21.47
N ALA A 184 6.37 -0.92 22.20
CA ALA A 184 7.38 -0.32 23.06
C ALA A 184 8.44 0.47 22.28
N ALA A 185 8.97 -0.09 21.19
CA ALA A 185 9.94 0.56 20.31
C ALA A 185 9.36 1.83 19.66
N LEU A 186 8.12 1.75 19.18
CA LEU A 186 7.41 2.90 18.61
C LEU A 186 7.21 4.00 19.65
N ALA A 187 6.79 3.66 20.85
CA ALA A 187 6.58 4.62 21.94
C ALA A 187 7.90 5.25 22.43
N ALA A 188 9.00 4.50 22.44
CA ALA A 188 10.30 4.98 22.89
C ALA A 188 10.95 5.92 21.87
N ASN A 189 11.01 5.53 20.60
CA ASN A 189 11.57 6.34 19.52
C ASN A 189 11.06 5.88 18.15
N ARG A 190 9.87 6.37 17.76
CA ARG A 190 9.25 6.04 16.47
C ARG A 190 10.15 6.31 15.27
N ALA A 191 10.90 7.40 15.31
CA ALA A 191 11.74 7.78 14.18
C ALA A 191 12.88 6.77 13.95
N GLN A 192 13.53 6.30 15.02
CA GLN A 192 14.58 5.28 14.93
C GLN A 192 13.98 3.93 14.56
N PHE A 193 12.89 3.50 15.20
CA PHE A 193 12.21 2.25 14.89
C PHE A 193 11.82 2.17 13.40
N PHE A 194 11.32 3.27 12.83
CA PHE A 194 10.98 3.34 11.42
C PHE A 194 12.19 3.43 10.47
N LEU A 195 13.39 3.68 10.96
CA LEU A 195 14.63 3.48 10.19
C LEU A 195 15.12 2.03 10.28
N ASP A 196 15.02 1.40 11.45
CA ASP A 196 15.55 0.06 11.69
C ASP A 196 14.79 -1.01 10.89
N VAL A 197 13.47 -0.91 10.82
CA VAL A 197 12.62 -1.89 10.12
C VAL A 197 12.97 -2.01 8.63
N PRO A 198 12.98 -0.93 7.82
CA PRO A 198 13.35 -1.02 6.40
C PRO A 198 14.84 -1.24 6.16
N SER A 199 15.71 -0.84 7.09
CA SER A 199 17.15 -1.11 7.01
C SER A 199 17.49 -2.58 7.24
N GLY A 200 16.54 -3.36 7.75
CA GLY A 200 16.73 -4.76 8.14
C GLY A 200 15.69 -5.69 7.50
N PRO A 201 14.75 -6.21 8.31
CA PRO A 201 13.92 -7.35 7.91
C PRO A 201 12.92 -7.05 6.80
N PHE A 202 12.43 -5.81 6.66
CA PHE A 202 11.37 -5.48 5.71
C PHE A 202 11.79 -5.73 4.26
N TYR A 203 12.97 -5.21 3.87
CA TYR A 203 13.55 -5.42 2.53
C TYR A 203 14.60 -6.54 2.48
N GLY A 204 14.90 -7.18 3.63
CA GLY A 204 15.95 -8.19 3.73
C GLY A 204 17.37 -7.60 3.65
N PHE A 205 17.53 -6.30 3.89
CA PHE A 205 18.82 -5.61 3.83
C PHE A 205 19.79 -5.99 4.97
N ASN A 206 19.31 -6.74 5.97
CA ASN A 206 20.11 -7.35 7.02
C ASN A 206 20.81 -8.66 6.60
N ARG A 207 20.66 -9.11 5.36
CA ARG A 207 21.26 -10.34 4.86
C ARG A 207 22.63 -10.09 4.28
N GLU A 208 23.48 -11.11 4.36
CA GLU A 208 24.80 -11.06 3.72
C GLU A 208 24.65 -10.91 2.20
N GLY A 209 25.38 -9.96 1.61
CA GLY A 209 25.35 -9.68 0.18
C GLY A 209 24.13 -8.92 -0.31
N ALA A 210 23.24 -8.44 0.56
CA ALA A 210 22.09 -7.64 0.16
C ALA A 210 22.49 -6.31 -0.48
N GLU A 211 21.88 -5.98 -1.62
CA GLU A 211 22.02 -4.66 -2.25
C GLU A 211 21.13 -3.64 -1.55
N VAL A 212 21.69 -2.90 -0.59
CA VAL A 212 20.95 -1.93 0.22
C VAL A 212 20.57 -0.70 -0.60
N SER A 213 19.29 -0.35 -0.60
CA SER A 213 18.77 0.86 -1.21
C SER A 213 18.39 1.91 -0.16
N GLU A 214 19.26 2.91 0.01
CA GLU A 214 18.97 4.09 0.87
C GLU A 214 17.70 4.83 0.45
N GLY A 215 17.40 4.84 -0.86
CA GLY A 215 16.17 5.46 -1.38
C GLY A 215 14.90 4.77 -0.85
N LEU A 216 14.86 3.43 -0.84
CA LEU A 216 13.74 2.66 -0.29
C LEU A 216 13.62 2.86 1.23
N ILE A 217 14.73 2.79 1.97
CA ILE A 217 14.75 3.02 3.43
C ILE A 217 14.18 4.39 3.77
N ARG A 218 14.66 5.44 3.11
CA ARG A 218 14.21 6.82 3.36
C ARG A 218 12.76 7.07 2.94
N ASN A 219 12.32 6.47 1.84
CA ASN A 219 10.94 6.56 1.39
C ASN A 219 9.98 5.87 2.39
N TRP A 220 10.34 4.70 2.89
CA TRP A 220 9.60 3.99 3.93
C TRP A 220 9.50 4.83 5.22
N TRP A 221 10.64 5.36 5.68
CA TRP A 221 10.72 6.23 6.85
C TRP A 221 9.85 7.48 6.69
N ARG A 222 9.96 8.15 5.55
CA ARG A 222 9.17 9.34 5.23
C ARG A 222 7.67 9.06 5.34
N GLN A 223 7.21 7.97 4.75
CA GLN A 223 5.81 7.57 4.78
C GLN A 223 5.37 7.26 6.22
N GLY A 224 6.12 6.46 6.96
CA GLY A 224 5.84 6.17 8.35
C GLY A 224 5.78 7.42 9.22
N MET A 225 6.69 8.38 9.02
CA MET A 225 6.71 9.62 9.80
C MET A 225 5.58 10.58 9.46
N SER A 226 4.97 10.50 8.27
CA SER A 226 3.83 11.36 7.89
C SER A 226 2.50 10.96 8.52
N GLY A 227 2.37 9.73 9.02
CA GLY A 227 1.17 9.28 9.74
C GLY A 227 1.19 9.60 11.24
N GLY A 228 0.05 9.39 11.90
CA GLY A 228 -0.15 9.63 13.34
C GLY A 228 0.44 8.54 14.22
N ALA A 229 1.15 8.92 15.29
CA ALA A 229 1.74 7.96 16.23
C ALA A 229 0.69 7.06 16.89
N LYS A 230 -0.50 7.61 17.20
CA LYS A 230 -1.61 6.85 17.80
C LYS A 230 -2.12 5.78 16.85
N ALA A 231 -2.36 6.13 15.57
CA ALA A 231 -2.80 5.20 14.55
C ALA A 231 -1.79 4.07 14.31
N HIS A 232 -0.50 4.40 14.32
CA HIS A 232 0.55 3.40 14.19
C HIS A 232 0.62 2.47 15.40
N TYR A 233 0.48 3.00 16.61
CA TYR A 233 0.51 2.23 17.86
C TYR A 233 -0.68 1.24 17.93
N ASP A 234 -1.90 1.73 17.71
CA ASP A 234 -3.11 0.92 17.74
C ASP A 234 -3.18 -0.05 16.55
N GLY A 235 -2.69 0.39 15.38
CA GLY A 235 -2.62 -0.42 14.16
C GLY A 235 -1.80 -1.70 14.30
N ILE A 236 -0.84 -1.75 15.26
CA ILE A 236 -0.13 -2.99 15.58
C ILE A 236 -1.11 -4.08 16.01
N ARG A 237 -2.10 -3.73 16.83
CA ARG A 237 -3.15 -4.67 17.22
C ARG A 237 -4.01 -5.09 16.02
N ALA A 238 -4.37 -4.14 15.18
CA ALA A 238 -5.21 -4.40 14.00
C ALA A 238 -4.60 -5.48 13.09
N PHE A 239 -3.31 -5.40 12.77
CA PHE A 239 -2.69 -6.36 11.88
C PHE A 239 -2.25 -7.67 12.57
N SER A 240 -1.98 -7.64 13.87
CA SER A 240 -1.44 -8.81 14.57
C SER A 240 -2.51 -9.69 15.22
N GLU A 241 -3.58 -9.11 15.77
CA GLU A 241 -4.56 -9.81 16.59
C GLU A 241 -5.90 -10.06 15.88
N THR A 242 -6.14 -9.45 14.69
CA THR A 242 -7.37 -9.71 13.94
C THR A 242 -7.35 -11.10 13.31
N ASP A 243 -8.40 -11.87 13.54
CA ASP A 243 -8.63 -13.16 12.87
C ASP A 243 -9.46 -12.94 11.59
N PHE A 244 -8.88 -13.29 10.45
CA PHE A 244 -9.48 -13.21 9.12
C PHE A 244 -9.93 -14.59 8.59
N THR A 245 -9.97 -15.62 9.44
CA THR A 245 -10.28 -17.00 9.02
C THR A 245 -11.64 -17.06 8.32
N GLU A 246 -12.65 -16.45 8.89
CA GLU A 246 -13.99 -16.46 8.31
C GLU A 246 -14.10 -15.53 7.09
N ASP A 247 -13.36 -14.42 7.06
CA ASP A 247 -13.28 -13.56 5.89
C ASP A 247 -12.73 -14.34 4.68
N LEU A 248 -11.59 -15.04 4.83
CA LEU A 248 -10.99 -15.83 3.75
C LEU A 248 -11.94 -16.92 3.23
N LYS A 249 -12.67 -17.61 4.11
CA LYS A 249 -13.67 -18.62 3.73
C LYS A 249 -14.87 -18.03 2.99
N ALA A 250 -15.22 -16.78 3.30
CA ALA A 250 -16.37 -16.08 2.69
C ALA A 250 -16.07 -15.55 1.28
N ILE A 251 -14.80 -15.25 0.96
CA ILE A 251 -14.40 -14.75 -0.36
C ILE A 251 -14.70 -15.77 -1.45
N THR A 252 -15.47 -15.36 -2.45
CA THR A 252 -15.84 -16.17 -3.61
C THR A 252 -15.10 -15.76 -4.89
N GLN A 253 -14.54 -14.57 -4.93
CA GLN A 253 -13.78 -14.03 -6.04
C GLN A 253 -12.45 -14.77 -6.21
N PRO A 254 -11.83 -14.76 -7.41
CA PRO A 254 -10.46 -15.21 -7.58
C PRO A 254 -9.49 -14.42 -6.70
N VAL A 255 -8.60 -15.13 -5.98
CA VAL A 255 -7.59 -14.51 -5.13
C VAL A 255 -6.20 -15.01 -5.51
N LEU A 256 -5.30 -14.08 -5.83
CA LEU A 256 -3.88 -14.35 -6.00
C LEU A 256 -3.14 -14.06 -4.69
N VAL A 257 -2.43 -15.04 -4.16
CA VAL A 257 -1.56 -14.88 -2.99
C VAL A 257 -0.12 -14.90 -3.46
N LEU A 258 0.62 -13.81 -3.24
CA LEU A 258 2.03 -13.67 -3.56
C LEU A 258 2.84 -13.54 -2.27
N HIS A 259 3.94 -14.29 -2.12
CA HIS A 259 4.71 -14.26 -0.88
C HIS A 259 6.20 -14.53 -1.12
N GLY A 260 7.07 -13.74 -0.47
CA GLY A 260 8.50 -14.02 -0.41
C GLY A 260 8.77 -15.14 0.59
N GLU A 261 9.49 -16.19 0.18
CA GLU A 261 9.78 -17.33 1.07
C GLU A 261 10.67 -16.94 2.25
N ASP A 262 11.36 -15.83 2.10
CA ASP A 262 12.31 -15.29 3.08
C ASP A 262 11.73 -14.07 3.84
N ASP A 263 10.42 -13.96 3.92
CA ASP A 263 9.72 -12.90 4.64
C ASP A 263 9.94 -13.04 6.17
N GLN A 264 10.74 -12.10 6.72
CA GLN A 264 11.05 -12.05 8.15
C GLN A 264 10.01 -11.27 8.98
N VAL A 265 9.06 -10.59 8.31
CA VAL A 265 8.04 -9.75 8.96
C VAL A 265 6.72 -10.50 9.09
N VAL A 266 6.30 -11.15 8.01
CA VAL A 266 5.10 -12.00 7.97
C VAL A 266 5.54 -13.39 7.50
N PRO A 267 5.89 -14.31 8.41
CA PRO A 267 6.37 -15.64 8.03
C PRO A 267 5.35 -16.37 7.16
N ILE A 268 5.81 -16.91 6.01
CA ILE A 268 4.95 -17.52 5.01
C ILE A 268 4.14 -18.69 5.57
N ASP A 269 4.72 -19.48 6.50
CA ASP A 269 4.06 -20.63 7.12
C ASP A 269 2.90 -20.24 8.05
N ASN A 270 2.96 -19.03 8.61
CA ASN A 270 1.91 -18.47 9.48
C ASN A 270 0.86 -17.66 8.73
N SER A 271 1.06 -17.41 7.44
CA SER A 271 0.21 -16.55 6.62
C SER A 271 -0.20 -17.23 5.31
N ALA A 272 0.53 -17.07 4.21
CA ALA A 272 0.12 -17.51 2.88
C ALA A 272 -0.17 -19.03 2.80
N HIS A 273 0.64 -19.89 3.45
CA HIS A 273 0.41 -21.35 3.48
C HIS A 273 -0.85 -21.74 4.24
N LYS A 274 -1.31 -20.92 5.19
CA LYS A 274 -2.58 -21.13 5.90
C LYS A 274 -3.73 -20.49 5.12
N ALA A 275 -3.55 -19.27 4.62
CA ALA A 275 -4.57 -18.52 3.88
C ALA A 275 -5.06 -19.28 2.64
N ILE A 276 -4.13 -19.85 1.84
CA ILE A 276 -4.48 -20.57 0.61
C ILE A 276 -5.41 -21.78 0.86
N LYS A 277 -5.33 -22.39 2.05
CA LYS A 277 -6.17 -23.53 2.43
C LYS A 277 -7.61 -23.12 2.78
N LEU A 278 -7.83 -21.84 3.09
CA LEU A 278 -9.13 -21.28 3.47
C LEU A 278 -9.86 -20.66 2.27
N LEU A 279 -9.11 -20.17 1.29
CA LEU A 279 -9.65 -19.56 0.09
C LEU A 279 -10.31 -20.57 -0.85
N ARG A 280 -11.53 -20.27 -1.31
CA ARG A 280 -12.29 -21.14 -2.25
C ARG A 280 -11.70 -21.13 -3.65
N ASN A 281 -11.18 -19.99 -4.09
CA ASN A 281 -10.66 -19.75 -5.44
C ASN A 281 -9.31 -19.02 -5.34
N GLY A 282 -8.37 -19.63 -4.61
CA GLY A 282 -7.04 -19.08 -4.35
C GLY A 282 -5.97 -19.69 -5.24
N THR A 283 -5.01 -18.88 -5.67
CA THR A 283 -3.77 -19.31 -6.32
C THR A 283 -2.60 -18.75 -5.53
N LEU A 284 -1.66 -19.61 -5.11
CA LEU A 284 -0.44 -19.21 -4.41
C LEU A 284 0.75 -19.22 -5.37
N LYS A 285 1.52 -18.14 -5.36
CA LYS A 285 2.85 -18.07 -5.97
C LYS A 285 3.86 -17.57 -4.95
N THR A 286 4.95 -18.29 -4.76
CA THR A 286 6.02 -17.94 -3.83
C THR A 286 7.29 -17.54 -4.57
N TYR A 287 8.15 -16.79 -3.90
CA TYR A 287 9.37 -16.26 -4.47
C TYR A 287 10.55 -16.60 -3.56
N PRO A 288 11.39 -17.60 -3.94
CA PRO A 288 12.57 -17.96 -3.17
C PRO A 288 13.51 -16.78 -2.95
N GLY A 289 13.97 -16.60 -1.70
CA GLY A 289 14.93 -15.57 -1.33
C GLY A 289 14.38 -14.15 -1.26
N LEU A 290 13.10 -13.89 -1.59
CA LEU A 290 12.52 -12.56 -1.49
C LEU A 290 11.98 -12.27 -0.09
N SER A 291 12.13 -11.01 0.32
CA SER A 291 11.75 -10.46 1.62
C SER A 291 10.30 -9.95 1.64
N HIS A 292 9.88 -9.32 2.75
CA HIS A 292 8.55 -8.74 2.91
C HIS A 292 8.23 -7.64 1.89
N GLY A 293 9.19 -6.75 1.62
CA GLY A 293 9.03 -5.64 0.67
C GLY A 293 9.36 -5.99 -0.78
N PHE A 294 9.16 -7.24 -1.19
CA PHE A 294 9.55 -7.79 -2.50
C PHE A 294 8.94 -7.05 -3.70
N PHE A 295 7.74 -6.49 -3.57
CA PHE A 295 7.08 -5.73 -4.65
C PHE A 295 7.78 -4.40 -4.95
N ALA A 296 8.49 -3.83 -3.97
CA ALA A 296 9.30 -2.62 -4.13
C ALA A 296 10.73 -2.91 -4.58
N THR A 297 11.31 -4.04 -4.16
CA THR A 297 12.67 -4.45 -4.54
C THR A 297 12.73 -5.16 -5.89
N HIS A 298 11.65 -5.83 -6.31
CA HIS A 298 11.54 -6.60 -7.56
C HIS A 298 10.28 -6.22 -8.34
N PRO A 299 10.05 -4.92 -8.65
CA PRO A 299 8.78 -4.45 -9.19
C PRO A 299 8.43 -5.08 -10.54
N ASP A 300 9.40 -5.29 -11.44
CA ASP A 300 9.13 -5.84 -12.78
C ASP A 300 8.56 -7.26 -12.71
N LEU A 301 9.10 -8.11 -11.83
CA LEU A 301 8.64 -9.46 -11.61
C LEU A 301 7.21 -9.48 -11.06
N ILE A 302 6.95 -8.67 -10.04
CA ILE A 302 5.66 -8.64 -9.36
C ILE A 302 4.57 -7.99 -10.21
N ASN A 303 4.92 -6.91 -10.94
CA ASN A 303 4.01 -6.25 -11.86
C ASN A 303 3.56 -7.18 -12.98
N ALA A 304 4.46 -8.00 -13.53
CA ALA A 304 4.13 -8.98 -14.57
C ALA A 304 3.11 -10.03 -14.05
N ASP A 305 3.31 -10.54 -12.84
CA ASP A 305 2.41 -11.53 -12.24
C ASP A 305 1.04 -10.95 -11.89
N LEU A 306 1.02 -9.73 -11.33
CA LEU A 306 -0.22 -9.01 -11.03
C LEU A 306 -1.00 -8.70 -12.32
N LEU A 307 -0.31 -8.29 -13.40
CA LEU A 307 -0.96 -8.01 -14.68
C LEU A 307 -1.53 -9.28 -15.33
N ALA A 308 -0.79 -10.40 -15.29
CA ALA A 308 -1.27 -11.68 -15.78
C ALA A 308 -2.55 -12.11 -15.03
N PHE A 309 -2.58 -11.94 -13.71
CA PHE A 309 -3.77 -12.20 -12.90
C PHE A 309 -4.91 -11.22 -13.21
N ALA A 310 -4.64 -9.94 -13.39
CA ALA A 310 -5.66 -8.96 -13.73
C ALA A 310 -6.38 -9.31 -15.05
N ARG A 311 -5.63 -9.82 -16.03
CA ARG A 311 -6.13 -10.18 -17.37
C ARG A 311 -6.72 -11.58 -17.50
N SER A 312 -6.59 -12.44 -16.51
CA SER A 312 -7.09 -13.83 -16.52
C SER A 312 -8.62 -13.97 -16.51
#